data_9bc7eab4003cd9608bf2009ed5c320f5
#
_entry.id   9bc7eab4003cd9608bf2009ed5c320f5
#
_cell.length_a   1.000
_cell.length_b   1.000
_cell.length_c   1.000
_cell.angle_alpha   90.00
_cell.angle_beta   90.00
_cell.angle_gamma   90.00
#
_symmetry.space_group_name_H-M   'P 1'
#
loop_
_entity.id
_entity.type
_entity.pdbx_description
1 polymer ?
#
loop_
_entity_poly.entity_id
_entity_poly.type
_entity_poly.pdbx_seq_one_letter_code
_entity_poly.pdbx_strand_id
1 'polypeptide(L)'
;MSFNNVSQSDNQELQEQLKELAEARIAVMPSTMRLSVGSSEYTKEELIKHVRAGDEVGQEIVEAQLDFLKALASGVVYDND
;
A
#
# COMPACT_ATOMS: atom_id res chain seq x y z
N MET A 1 -4.41 -22.97 -22.16
CA MET A 1 -5.02 -21.92 -21.40
C MET A 1 -4.00 -21.04 -20.75
N SER A 2 -4.14 -19.80 -20.92
CA SER A 2 -3.10 -18.89 -20.48
C SER A 2 -3.45 -18.16 -19.22
N PHE A 3 -4.43 -18.64 -18.48
CA PHE A 3 -4.83 -17.96 -17.26
C PHE A 3 -3.70 -17.81 -16.26
N ASN A 4 -2.91 -18.87 -16.10
CA ASN A 4 -1.85 -18.82 -15.11
C ASN A 4 -0.79 -17.80 -15.46
N ASN A 5 -0.43 -17.73 -16.74
CA ASN A 5 0.58 -16.78 -17.16
C ASN A 5 0.09 -15.35 -17.01
N VAL A 6 -1.16 -15.14 -17.40
CA VAL A 6 -1.74 -13.82 -17.28
C VAL A 6 -1.82 -13.40 -15.83
N SER A 7 -2.17 -14.34 -14.96
CA SER A 7 -2.26 -14.03 -13.54
C SER A 7 -0.94 -13.57 -12.97
N GLN A 8 0.15 -14.22 -13.37
CA GLN A 8 1.44 -13.84 -12.84
C GLN A 8 1.84 -12.45 -13.29
N SER A 9 1.65 -12.14 -14.57
CA SER A 9 1.92 -10.82 -15.07
C SER A 9 1.07 -9.78 -14.37
N ASP A 10 -0.21 -10.07 -14.23
CA ASP A 10 -1.14 -9.16 -13.61
C ASP A 10 -0.78 -8.92 -12.16
N ASN A 11 -0.31 -9.95 -11.46
CA ASN A 11 0.10 -9.80 -10.07
C ASN A 11 1.29 -8.88 -9.93
N GLN A 12 2.25 -8.99 -10.83
CA GLN A 12 3.42 -8.13 -10.78
C GLN A 12 3.04 -6.69 -11.06
N GLU A 13 2.22 -6.48 -12.06
CA GLU A 13 1.76 -5.14 -12.36
C GLU A 13 0.96 -4.56 -11.22
N LEU A 14 0.11 -5.38 -10.64
CA LEU A 14 -0.71 -4.93 -9.53
C LEU A 14 0.17 -4.53 -8.35
N GLN A 15 1.19 -5.32 -8.05
CA GLN A 15 2.11 -4.99 -6.98
C GLN A 15 2.80 -3.66 -7.22
N GLU A 16 3.25 -3.43 -8.46
CA GLU A 16 3.91 -2.18 -8.78
C GLU A 16 2.95 -1.01 -8.67
N GLN A 17 1.73 -1.19 -9.12
CA GLN A 17 0.73 -0.14 -9.01
C GLN A 17 0.38 0.16 -7.57
N LEU A 18 0.29 -0.87 -6.75
CA LEU A 18 0.01 -0.66 -5.33
C LEU A 18 1.15 0.08 -4.64
N LYS A 19 2.38 -0.25 -5.00
CA LYS A 19 3.53 0.48 -4.49
C LYS A 19 3.48 1.95 -4.89
N GLU A 20 3.21 2.21 -6.14
CA GLU A 20 3.14 3.58 -6.63
C GLU A 20 2.04 4.36 -5.93
N LEU A 21 0.91 3.73 -5.73
CA LEU A 21 -0.20 4.38 -5.06
C LEU A 21 0.16 4.67 -3.61
N ALA A 22 0.79 3.72 -2.95
CA ALA A 22 1.22 3.91 -1.57
C ALA A 22 2.21 5.06 -1.47
N GLU A 23 3.18 5.11 -2.39
CA GLU A 23 4.14 6.19 -2.40
C GLU A 23 3.47 7.54 -2.62
N ALA A 24 2.50 7.59 -3.53
CA ALA A 24 1.82 8.84 -3.82
C ALA A 24 1.05 9.33 -2.59
N ARG A 25 0.43 8.41 -1.88
CA ARG A 25 -0.31 8.80 -0.68
C ARG A 25 0.61 9.27 0.43
N ILE A 26 1.75 8.59 0.58
CA ILE A 26 2.72 9.01 1.57
C ILE A 26 3.31 10.38 1.19
N ALA A 27 3.53 10.59 -0.09
CA ALA A 27 4.16 11.81 -0.56
C ALA A 27 3.36 13.06 -0.22
N VAL A 28 2.03 12.94 -0.12
CA VAL A 28 1.20 14.11 0.21
C VAL A 28 1.06 14.32 1.70
N MET A 29 1.61 13.46 2.52
CA MET A 29 1.56 13.64 3.97
C MET A 29 2.48 14.79 4.38
N PRO A 30 2.15 15.49 5.44
CA PRO A 30 3.06 16.54 5.94
C PRO A 30 4.41 15.93 6.31
N SER A 31 5.47 16.68 6.06
CA SER A 31 6.82 16.15 6.31
C SER A 31 7.10 15.95 7.78
N THR A 32 6.31 16.56 8.65
CA THR A 32 6.48 16.39 10.09
C THR A 32 5.73 15.18 10.62
N MET A 33 4.93 14.54 9.79
CA MET A 33 4.13 13.42 10.25
C MET A 33 4.98 12.16 10.33
N ARG A 34 4.67 11.33 11.30
CA ARG A 34 5.29 10.02 11.44
C ARG A 34 4.20 8.98 11.52
N LEU A 35 4.50 7.82 11.00
CA LEU A 35 3.56 6.71 11.00
C LEU A 35 4.16 5.54 11.74
N SER A 36 3.32 4.86 12.50
CA SER A 36 3.73 3.64 13.17
C SER A 36 3.39 2.46 12.29
N VAL A 37 4.39 1.61 12.06
CA VAL A 37 4.19 0.35 11.35
C VAL A 37 4.83 -0.72 12.23
N GLY A 38 4.04 -1.68 12.65
CA GLY A 38 4.49 -2.62 13.63
C GLY A 38 4.77 -1.90 14.93
N SER A 39 5.98 -2.06 15.47
CA SER A 39 6.33 -1.44 16.72
C SER A 39 7.27 -0.26 16.56
N SER A 40 7.46 0.23 15.36
CA SER A 40 8.38 1.32 15.07
C SER A 40 7.68 2.47 14.40
N GLU A 41 8.24 3.66 14.57
CA GLU A 41 7.76 4.85 13.88
C GLU A 41 8.69 5.20 12.75
N TYR A 42 8.11 5.69 11.67
CA TYR A 42 8.87 6.02 10.47
C TYR A 42 8.51 7.39 9.97
N THR A 43 9.52 8.09 9.46
CA THR A 43 9.28 9.34 8.76
C THR A 43 8.74 9.04 7.37
N LYS A 44 8.24 10.08 6.74
CA LYS A 44 7.73 10.00 5.39
C LYS A 44 8.78 9.43 4.43
N GLU A 45 10.00 9.92 4.52
CA GLU A 45 11.08 9.44 3.64
C GLU A 45 11.40 7.98 3.89
N GLU A 46 11.39 7.58 5.15
CA GLU A 46 11.65 6.19 5.48
C GLU A 46 10.57 5.28 4.94
N LEU A 47 9.32 5.71 5.06
CA LEU A 47 8.21 4.92 4.55
C LEU A 47 8.34 4.72 3.05
N ILE A 48 8.67 5.77 2.32
CA ILE A 48 8.83 5.66 0.87
C ILE A 48 9.96 4.70 0.53
N LYS A 49 11.07 4.79 1.26
CA LYS A 49 12.19 3.87 1.02
C LYS A 49 11.77 2.42 1.20
N HIS A 50 11.03 2.14 2.27
CA HIS A 50 10.62 0.77 2.53
C HIS A 50 9.65 0.27 1.46
N VAL A 51 8.72 1.13 1.04
CA VAL A 51 7.79 0.73 -0.01
C VAL A 51 8.55 0.41 -1.30
N ARG A 52 9.50 1.25 -1.66
CA ARG A 52 10.28 1.02 -2.88
C ARG A 52 11.12 -0.24 -2.79
N ALA A 53 11.68 -0.49 -1.62
CA ALA A 53 12.50 -1.68 -1.43
C ALA A 53 11.67 -2.95 -1.44
N GLY A 54 10.39 -2.84 -1.13
CA GLY A 54 9.53 -4.02 -1.06
C GLY A 54 9.90 -4.94 0.08
N ASP A 55 10.51 -4.39 1.13
CA ASP A 55 10.87 -5.19 2.28
C ASP A 55 9.63 -5.42 3.15
N GLU A 56 9.85 -6.03 4.31
CA GLU A 56 8.75 -6.42 5.17
C GLU A 56 7.89 -5.23 5.57
N VAL A 57 8.52 -4.13 5.93
CA VAL A 57 7.80 -2.93 6.29
C VAL A 57 7.02 -2.39 5.10
N GLY A 58 7.67 -2.34 3.94
CA GLY A 58 7.01 -1.88 2.73
C GLY A 58 5.82 -2.73 2.36
N GLN A 59 5.94 -4.04 2.52
CA GLN A 59 4.84 -4.93 2.23
C GLN A 59 3.68 -4.70 3.18
N GLU A 60 3.94 -4.44 4.44
CA GLU A 60 2.87 -4.14 5.38
C GLU A 60 2.14 -2.86 5.00
N ILE A 61 2.89 -1.87 4.54
CA ILE A 61 2.29 -0.61 4.10
C ILE A 61 1.38 -0.85 2.90
N VAL A 62 1.85 -1.63 1.94
CA VAL A 62 1.08 -1.91 0.74
C VAL A 62 -0.16 -2.72 1.09
N GLU A 63 -0.04 -3.67 1.99
CA GLU A 63 -1.20 -4.47 2.40
C GLU A 63 -2.25 -3.63 3.11
N ALA A 64 -1.81 -2.73 3.97
CA ALA A 64 -2.74 -1.84 4.65
C ALA A 64 -3.47 -0.96 3.64
N GLN A 65 -2.75 -0.51 2.63
CA GLN A 65 -3.35 0.27 1.56
C GLN A 65 -4.42 -0.55 0.82
N LEU A 66 -4.10 -1.80 0.52
CA LEU A 66 -5.03 -2.66 -0.17
C LEU A 66 -6.27 -2.92 0.65
N ASP A 67 -6.10 -3.16 1.94
CA ASP A 67 -7.23 -3.39 2.84
C ASP A 67 -8.15 -2.18 2.86
N PHE A 68 -7.57 -0.99 2.92
CA PHE A 68 -8.34 0.24 2.89
C PHE A 68 -9.13 0.35 1.60
N LEU A 69 -8.50 0.05 0.47
CA LEU A 69 -9.16 0.13 -0.82
C LEU A 69 -10.29 -0.89 -0.92
N LYS A 70 -10.10 -2.07 -0.38
CA LYS A 70 -11.14 -3.09 -0.38
C LYS A 70 -12.34 -2.64 0.45
N ALA A 71 -12.08 -2.03 1.58
CA ALA A 71 -13.16 -1.55 2.42
C ALA A 71 -13.96 -0.47 1.71
N LEU A 72 -13.28 0.43 1.02
CA LEU A 72 -13.96 1.45 0.25
C LEU A 72 -14.80 0.84 -0.86
N ALA A 73 -14.24 -0.12 -1.56
CA ALA A 73 -14.93 -0.73 -2.69
C ALA A 73 -16.17 -1.48 -2.25
N SER A 74 -16.14 -2.06 -1.07
CA SER A 74 -17.29 -2.81 -0.58
C SER A 74 -18.37 -1.91 0.01
N GLY A 75 -18.07 -0.65 0.22
CA GLY A 75 -19.04 0.28 0.75
C GLY A 75 -19.32 0.12 2.22
N VAL A 76 -18.54 -0.72 2.89
CA VAL A 76 -18.77 -0.97 4.31
C VAL A 76 -18.64 0.29 5.12
N VAL A 77 -17.74 1.15 4.71
CA VAL A 77 -17.45 2.36 5.44
C VAL A 77 -18.64 3.29 5.50
N TYR A 78 -19.54 3.19 4.55
CA TYR A 78 -20.65 4.11 4.46
C TYR A 78 -21.93 3.56 5.00
N ASP A 79 -21.84 2.49 5.71
CA ASP A 79 -23.01 1.75 6.03
C ASP A 79 -23.56 2.07 7.35
N ASN A 80 -23.14 3.08 7.94
CA ASN A 80 -23.58 3.37 9.27
C ASN A 80 -24.73 4.27 9.32
N ASP A 81 -25.33 4.48 8.26
CA ASP A 81 -26.57 5.22 8.31
C ASP A 81 -27.78 4.31 8.45
#